data_f28e9ca2348238c26359f110d4999bb3
#
_entry.id   f28e9ca2348238c26359f110d4999bb3
#
_cell.length_a   1.000
_cell.length_b   1.000
_cell.length_c   1.000
_cell.angle_alpha   90.00
_cell.angle_beta   90.00
_cell.angle_gamma   90.00
#
_symmetry.space_group_name_H-M   'P 1'
#
loop_
_entity.id
_entity.type
_entity.pdbx_description
1 polymer ?
#
loop_
_entity_poly.entity_id
_entity_poly.type
_entity_poly.pdbx_seq_one_letter_code
_entity_poly.pdbx_strand_id
1 'polypeptide(L)'
;MNISSQSSQGRVTIGIEGRIDTTNYNEFETSVNKALEEKPAEVILDCNSLSYISSSGLRIFLTIHKRMMGTGGKLTLKSMQPAIKEIFDISGFSSIFKIE
;
A
#
# COMPACT_ATOMS: atom_id res chain seq x y z
N MET A 1 6.08 -9.50 -9.57
CA MET A 1 5.86 -8.71 -8.34
C MET A 1 6.39 -9.46 -7.15
N ASN A 2 7.17 -8.80 -6.33
CA ASN A 2 7.61 -9.35 -5.06
C ASN A 2 7.08 -8.50 -3.93
N ILE A 3 6.57 -9.16 -2.89
CA ILE A 3 6.04 -8.48 -1.72
C ILE A 3 6.78 -8.99 -0.51
N SER A 4 7.29 -8.08 0.30
CA SER A 4 7.92 -8.40 1.58
C SER A 4 7.14 -7.73 2.70
N SER A 5 7.17 -8.31 3.89
CA SER A 5 6.58 -7.68 5.05
C SER A 5 7.45 -7.92 6.27
N GLN A 6 7.55 -6.89 7.11
CA GLN A 6 8.28 -6.94 8.36
C GLN A 6 7.43 -6.32 9.45
N SER A 7 7.31 -7.02 10.56
CA SER A 7 6.54 -6.54 11.72
C SER A 7 7.46 -6.24 12.87
N SER A 8 7.23 -5.13 13.54
CA SER A 8 8.01 -4.75 14.73
C SER A 8 7.18 -3.80 15.58
N GLN A 9 6.89 -4.19 16.82
CA GLN A 9 6.26 -3.30 17.80
C GLN A 9 4.97 -2.64 17.31
N GLY A 10 4.08 -3.43 16.71
CA GLY A 10 2.80 -2.93 16.22
C GLY A 10 2.86 -2.21 14.90
N ARG A 11 4.01 -2.17 14.24
CA ARG A 11 4.19 -1.59 12.92
C ARG A 11 4.46 -2.68 11.91
N VAL A 12 3.80 -2.60 10.77
CA VAL A 12 4.07 -3.49 9.62
C VAL A 12 4.57 -2.64 8.46
N THR A 13 5.71 -3.01 7.90
CA THR A 13 6.23 -2.40 6.67
C THR A 13 6.08 -3.40 5.55
N ILE A 14 5.36 -3.03 4.50
CA ILE A 14 5.12 -3.86 3.32
C ILE A 14 5.87 -3.26 2.16
N GLY A 15 6.86 -3.97 1.65
CA GLY A 15 7.62 -3.57 0.46
C GLY A 15 7.00 -4.19 -0.79
N ILE A 16 6.87 -3.39 -1.84
CA ILE A 16 6.28 -3.81 -3.10
C ILE A 16 7.30 -3.58 -4.20
N GLU A 17 7.67 -4.64 -4.90
CA GLU A 17 8.63 -4.56 -6.00
C GLU A 17 7.95 -4.98 -7.31
N GLY A 18 8.09 -4.16 -8.34
CA GLY A 18 7.58 -4.44 -9.67
C GLY A 18 6.24 -3.78 -9.94
N ARG A 19 5.35 -4.50 -10.60
CA ARG A 19 4.08 -3.98 -11.11
C ARG A 19 2.90 -4.59 -10.37
N ILE A 20 1.91 -3.76 -10.05
CA ILE A 20 0.61 -4.27 -9.61
C ILE A 20 -0.38 -4.01 -10.75
N ASP A 21 -0.91 -5.06 -11.34
CA ASP A 21 -1.83 -4.95 -12.47
C ASP A 21 -2.97 -5.95 -12.34
N THR A 22 -3.79 -6.05 -13.39
CA THR A 22 -4.98 -6.92 -13.35
C THR A 22 -4.65 -8.40 -13.29
N THR A 23 -3.40 -8.80 -13.54
CA THR A 23 -3.00 -10.21 -13.49
C THR A 23 -2.54 -10.63 -12.10
N ASN A 24 -2.12 -9.70 -11.23
CA ASN A 24 -1.53 -10.05 -9.94
C ASN A 24 -2.11 -9.30 -8.74
N TYR A 25 -3.14 -8.47 -8.93
CA TYR A 25 -3.69 -7.71 -7.80
C TYR A 25 -4.27 -8.60 -6.70
N ASN A 26 -4.77 -9.79 -7.05
CA ASN A 26 -5.27 -10.74 -6.05
C ASN A 26 -4.15 -11.23 -5.15
N GLU A 27 -2.97 -11.49 -5.70
CA GLU A 27 -1.80 -11.89 -4.94
C GLU A 27 -1.39 -10.78 -3.97
N PHE A 28 -1.40 -9.54 -4.42
CA PHE A 28 -1.11 -8.39 -3.58
C PHE A 28 -2.13 -8.29 -2.45
N GLU A 29 -3.42 -8.39 -2.76
CA GLU A 29 -4.48 -8.32 -1.77
C GLU A 29 -4.35 -9.42 -0.71
N THR A 30 -4.06 -10.64 -1.12
CA THR A 30 -3.85 -11.76 -0.19
C THR A 30 -2.68 -11.50 0.74
N SER A 31 -1.57 -11.00 0.21
CA SER A 31 -0.39 -10.70 1.00
C SER A 31 -0.65 -9.57 2.01
N VAL A 32 -1.38 -8.55 1.58
CA VAL A 32 -1.76 -7.43 2.46
C VAL A 32 -2.68 -7.93 3.58
N ASN A 33 -3.70 -8.70 3.25
CA ASN A 33 -4.63 -9.22 4.24
C ASN A 33 -3.91 -10.05 5.30
N LYS A 34 -2.96 -10.88 4.87
CA LYS A 34 -2.15 -11.67 5.80
C LYS A 34 -1.34 -10.78 6.73
N ALA A 35 -0.70 -9.74 6.19
CA ALA A 35 0.09 -8.83 6.99
C ALA A 35 -0.75 -8.04 7.99
N LEU A 36 -2.03 -7.81 7.70
CA LEU A 36 -2.93 -7.06 8.56
C LEU A 36 -3.69 -7.92 9.57
N GLU A 37 -3.50 -9.24 9.57
CA GLU A 37 -4.21 -10.14 10.49
C GLU A 37 -3.95 -9.81 11.95
N GLU A 38 -2.76 -9.34 12.29
CA GLU A 38 -2.39 -9.01 13.66
C GLU A 38 -2.84 -7.61 14.08
N LYS A 39 -3.62 -6.93 13.25
CA LYS A 39 -4.18 -5.60 13.53
C LYS A 39 -3.10 -4.60 13.96
N PRO A 40 -2.10 -4.33 13.12
CA PRO A 40 -1.04 -3.40 13.47
C PRO A 40 -1.59 -1.99 13.69
N ALA A 41 -0.94 -1.24 14.57
CA ALA A 41 -1.29 0.16 14.82
C ALA A 41 -0.82 1.07 13.69
N GLU A 42 0.21 0.66 12.95
CA GLU A 42 0.76 1.44 11.85
C GLU A 42 1.15 0.53 10.70
N VAL A 43 0.83 0.96 9.48
CA VAL A 43 1.24 0.28 8.25
C VAL A 43 2.02 1.27 7.39
N ILE A 44 3.18 0.83 6.90
CA ILE A 44 3.96 1.57 5.93
C ILE A 44 4.00 0.76 4.65
N LEU A 45 3.58 1.36 3.54
CA LEU A 45 3.73 0.75 2.22
C LEU A 45 4.95 1.38 1.58
N ASP A 46 6.02 0.59 1.47
CA ASP A 46 7.25 1.04 0.84
C ASP A 46 7.13 0.86 -0.67
N CYS A 47 6.98 1.97 -1.37
CA CYS A 47 6.75 1.99 -2.81
C CYS A 47 8.01 2.28 -3.61
N ASN A 48 9.18 2.22 -2.99
CA ASN A 48 10.44 2.56 -3.64
C ASN A 48 10.67 1.75 -4.93
N SER A 49 10.31 0.48 -4.93
CA SER A 49 10.52 -0.41 -6.07
C SER A 49 9.23 -0.69 -6.85
N LEU A 50 8.15 0.00 -6.54
CA LEU A 50 6.91 -0.10 -7.28
C LEU A 50 7.02 0.69 -8.58
N SER A 51 6.89 0.00 -9.72
CA SER A 51 7.09 0.63 -11.04
C SER A 51 5.80 0.92 -11.80
N TYR A 52 4.69 0.30 -11.40
CA TYR A 52 3.39 0.52 -12.03
C TYR A 52 2.28 0.07 -11.10
N ILE A 53 1.15 0.79 -11.14
CA ILE A 53 -0.04 0.40 -10.39
C ILE A 53 -1.29 0.63 -11.25
N SER A 54 -2.12 -0.40 -11.35
CA SER A 54 -3.41 -0.35 -12.05
C SER A 54 -4.49 0.21 -11.13
N SER A 55 -5.67 0.48 -11.71
CA SER A 55 -6.83 0.87 -10.93
C SER A 55 -7.23 -0.19 -9.89
N SER A 56 -7.04 -1.47 -10.22
CA SER A 56 -7.28 -2.56 -9.27
C SER A 56 -6.33 -2.48 -8.08
N GLY A 57 -5.07 -2.16 -8.33
CA GLY A 57 -4.08 -1.97 -7.26
C GLY A 57 -4.40 -0.75 -6.39
N LEU A 58 -4.79 0.36 -7.01
CA LEU A 58 -5.20 1.56 -6.29
C LEU A 58 -6.39 1.28 -5.36
N ARG A 59 -7.33 0.44 -5.80
CA ARG A 59 -8.48 0.05 -4.99
C ARG A 59 -8.05 -0.70 -3.74
N ILE A 60 -7.02 -1.54 -3.83
CA ILE A 60 -6.49 -2.26 -2.67
C ILE A 60 -5.85 -1.28 -1.69
N PHE A 61 -5.10 -0.30 -2.18
CA PHE A 61 -4.55 0.76 -1.33
C PHE A 61 -5.67 1.47 -0.57
N LEU A 62 -6.76 1.77 -1.26
CA LEU A 62 -7.91 2.43 -0.64
C LEU A 62 -8.56 1.53 0.43
N THR A 63 -8.63 0.24 0.19
CA THR A 63 -9.15 -0.73 1.15
C THR A 63 -8.29 -0.77 2.41
N ILE A 64 -6.96 -0.74 2.27
CA ILE A 64 -6.04 -0.67 3.40
C ILE A 64 -6.28 0.60 4.20
N HIS A 65 -6.43 1.73 3.51
CA HIS A 65 -6.71 3.01 4.14
C HIS A 65 -7.97 2.93 5.01
N LYS A 66 -9.05 2.40 4.45
CA LYS A 66 -10.32 2.27 5.17
C LYS A 66 -10.19 1.37 6.40
N ARG A 67 -9.46 0.26 6.28
CA ARG A 67 -9.23 -0.63 7.43
C ARG A 67 -8.48 0.08 8.54
N MET A 68 -7.42 0.82 8.19
CA MET A 68 -6.63 1.53 9.19
C MET A 68 -7.43 2.65 9.85
N MET A 69 -8.23 3.36 9.08
CA MET A 69 -9.12 4.40 9.64
C MET A 69 -10.14 3.78 10.62
N GLY A 70 -10.66 2.60 10.28
CA GLY A 70 -11.63 1.91 11.13
C GLY A 70 -11.07 1.45 12.47
N THR A 71 -9.77 1.23 12.57
CA THR A 71 -9.12 0.81 13.82
C THR A 71 -8.41 1.96 14.53
N GLY A 72 -8.44 3.17 13.97
CA GLY A 72 -7.71 4.30 14.52
C GLY A 72 -6.21 4.23 14.27
N GLY A 73 -5.79 3.39 13.33
CA GLY A 73 -4.38 3.22 13.00
C GLY A 73 -3.86 4.26 12.02
N LYS A 74 -2.63 4.09 11.59
CA LYS A 74 -1.96 5.00 10.65
C LYS A 74 -1.48 4.24 9.43
N LEU A 75 -1.61 4.87 8.27
CA LEU A 75 -1.08 4.36 7.01
C LEU A 75 -0.21 5.43 6.37
N THR A 76 1.01 5.06 5.98
CA THR A 76 1.93 5.94 5.27
C THR A 76 2.40 5.25 4.00
N LEU A 77 2.37 5.97 2.88
CA LEU A 77 2.95 5.53 1.62
C LEU A 77 4.30 6.21 1.48
N LYS A 78 5.35 5.42 1.22
CA LYS A 78 6.71 5.92 1.34
C LYS A 78 7.50 5.70 0.06
N SER A 79 8.31 6.68 -0.30
CA SER A 79 9.32 6.57 -1.36
C SER A 79 8.76 6.29 -2.75
N MET A 80 7.58 6.85 -3.08
CA MET A 80 7.01 6.68 -4.42
C MET A 80 7.91 7.26 -5.50
N GLN A 81 8.08 6.50 -6.58
CA GLN A 81 8.71 7.03 -7.79
C GLN A 81 7.81 8.10 -8.41
N PRO A 82 8.40 9.08 -9.14
CA PRO A 82 7.62 10.18 -9.72
C PRO A 82 6.44 9.75 -10.58
N ALA A 83 6.59 8.70 -11.39
CA ALA A 83 5.52 8.20 -12.24
C ALA A 83 4.33 7.67 -11.42
N ILE A 84 4.60 7.06 -10.28
CA ILE A 84 3.55 6.54 -9.40
C ILE A 84 2.89 7.71 -8.65
N LYS A 85 3.68 8.65 -8.15
CA LYS A 85 3.17 9.84 -7.49
C LYS A 85 2.22 10.61 -8.41
N GLU A 86 2.56 10.71 -9.69
CA GLU A 86 1.73 11.38 -10.68
C GLU A 86 0.36 10.70 -10.82
N ILE A 87 0.32 9.37 -10.80
CA ILE A 87 -0.94 8.62 -10.83
C ILE A 87 -1.82 8.98 -9.64
N PHE A 88 -1.22 9.05 -8.45
CA PHE A 88 -1.95 9.43 -7.24
C PHE A 88 -2.43 10.88 -7.30
N ASP A 89 -1.61 11.78 -7.84
CA ASP A 89 -1.98 13.20 -7.97
C ASP A 89 -3.15 13.37 -8.95
N ILE A 90 -3.08 12.74 -10.12
CA ILE A 90 -4.11 12.86 -11.16
C ILE A 90 -5.43 12.26 -10.69
N SER A 91 -5.39 11.14 -9.97
CA SER A 91 -6.60 10.46 -9.49
C SER A 91 -7.19 11.12 -8.24
N GLY A 92 -6.53 12.12 -7.66
CA GLY A 92 -6.97 12.76 -6.43
C GLY A 92 -6.60 11.99 -5.16
N PHE A 93 -5.94 10.86 -5.29
CA PHE A 93 -5.61 10.02 -4.14
C PHE A 93 -4.53 10.63 -3.24
N SER A 94 -3.73 11.55 -3.77
CA SER A 94 -2.72 12.23 -2.94
C SER A 94 -3.33 13.03 -1.79
N SER A 95 -4.59 13.43 -1.91
CA SER A 95 -5.29 14.13 -0.82
C SER A 95 -5.87 13.18 0.23
N ILE A 96 -5.90 11.88 -0.05
CA ILE A 96 -6.44 10.86 0.86
C ILE A 96 -5.33 10.23 1.70
N PHE A 97 -4.19 9.93 1.08
CA PHE A 97 -3.10 9.22 1.70
C PHE A 97 -2.03 10.16 2.24
N LYS A 98 -1.39 9.74 3.33
CA LYS A 98 -0.16 10.37 3.79
C LYS A 98 0.99 9.81 2.95
N ILE A 99 1.62 10.66 2.15
CA ILE A 99 2.71 10.28 1.25
C ILE A 99 3.98 10.97 1.70
N GLU A 100 5.02 10.17 1.94
CA GLU A 100 6.34 10.68 2.36
C GLU A 100 7.43 10.36 1.34
#